data_2bfddabb5d973491fad812c7ff6cc469
#
_entry.id   2bfddabb5d973491fad812c7ff6cc469
#
_cell.length_a   1.000
_cell.length_b   1.000
_cell.length_c   1.000
_cell.angle_alpha   90.00
_cell.angle_beta   90.00
_cell.angle_gamma   90.00
#
_symmetry.space_group_name_H-M   'P 1'
#
loop_
_entity.id
_entity.type
_entity.pdbx_description
1 polymer ?
#
loop_
_entity_poly.entity_id
_entity_poly.type
_entity_poly.pdbx_seq_one_letter_code
_entity_poly.pdbx_strand_id
1 'polypeptide(L)'
;MIAGDLMTPDHTTVIPEASVAEAWDLMRDLDIRHLPVVEGRTLVGMVSDRDLGRLNMAGILASDGADALREELATPVVKIMSADVISVDTETDLGEVVTLLIEHKVGALPIVSPGTRDVVGILSYIDVLKVLQGSLQDDD
;
A
#
# COMPACT_ATOMS: atom_id res chain seq x y z
N MET A 1 -17.66 5.65 13.47
CA MET A 1 -16.52 4.73 13.28
C MET A 1 -15.38 5.50 12.64
N ILE A 2 -14.19 5.33 13.16
CA ILE A 2 -12.98 6.02 12.69
C ILE A 2 -12.00 5.04 12.07
N ALA A 3 -11.03 5.57 11.32
CA ALA A 3 -10.05 4.74 10.61
C ALA A 3 -9.31 3.77 11.55
N GLY A 4 -8.98 4.21 12.76
CA GLY A 4 -8.30 3.37 13.74
C GLY A 4 -9.07 2.13 14.14
N ASP A 5 -10.40 2.15 14.03
CA ASP A 5 -11.25 1.00 14.35
C ASP A 5 -11.17 -0.10 13.30
N LEU A 6 -10.87 0.26 12.05
CA LEU A 6 -10.87 -0.65 10.91
C LEU A 6 -9.50 -1.03 10.42
N MET A 7 -8.48 -0.19 10.64
CA MET A 7 -7.16 -0.41 10.07
C MET A 7 -6.56 -1.74 10.50
N THR A 8 -5.68 -2.28 9.66
CA THR A 8 -4.74 -3.32 10.08
C THR A 8 -3.58 -2.61 10.76
N PRO A 9 -3.40 -2.76 12.08
CA PRO A 9 -2.30 -2.10 12.78
C PRO A 9 -0.98 -2.79 12.47
N ASP A 10 0.12 -2.06 12.65
CA ASP A 10 1.48 -2.58 12.49
C ASP A 10 1.70 -3.29 11.15
N HIS A 11 1.05 -2.77 10.09
CA HIS A 11 1.19 -3.31 8.75
C HIS A 11 2.64 -3.23 8.30
N THR A 12 3.10 -4.27 7.59
CA THR A 12 4.46 -4.33 7.06
C THR A 12 4.76 -3.11 6.18
N THR A 13 5.92 -2.52 6.38
CA THR A 13 6.44 -1.39 5.61
C THR A 13 7.78 -1.76 4.99
N VAL A 14 8.24 -0.95 4.05
CA VAL A 14 9.58 -1.08 3.47
C VAL A 14 10.28 0.26 3.49
N ILE A 15 11.60 0.23 3.42
CA ILE A 15 12.42 1.44 3.28
C ILE A 15 12.58 1.79 1.80
N PRO A 16 12.90 3.05 1.44
CA PRO A 16 13.06 3.45 0.04
C PRO A 16 14.12 2.65 -0.73
N GLU A 17 15.14 2.17 -0.02
CA GLU A 17 16.24 1.40 -0.60
C GLU A 17 15.93 -0.08 -0.80
N ALA A 18 14.79 -0.56 -0.26
CA ALA A 18 14.37 -1.94 -0.46
C ALA A 18 14.20 -2.23 -1.95
N SER A 19 14.59 -3.43 -2.37
CA SER A 19 14.49 -3.80 -3.77
C SER A 19 13.05 -4.19 -4.16
N VAL A 20 12.78 -4.10 -5.44
CA VAL A 20 11.52 -4.62 -6.02
C VAL A 20 11.34 -6.10 -5.66
N ALA A 21 12.42 -6.89 -5.67
CA ALA A 21 12.35 -8.30 -5.29
C ALA A 21 11.88 -8.48 -3.84
N GLU A 22 12.41 -7.69 -2.91
CA GLU A 22 11.98 -7.73 -1.51
C GLU A 22 10.50 -7.37 -1.37
N ALA A 23 10.06 -6.33 -2.06
CA ALA A 23 8.65 -5.91 -2.03
C ALA A 23 7.74 -7.00 -2.60
N TRP A 24 8.13 -7.61 -3.70
CA TRP A 24 7.38 -8.70 -4.33
C TRP A 24 7.24 -9.89 -3.38
N ASP A 25 8.36 -10.30 -2.76
CA ASP A 25 8.35 -11.43 -1.82
C ASP A 25 7.45 -11.14 -0.62
N LEU A 26 7.50 -9.94 -0.06
CA LEU A 26 6.64 -9.55 1.06
C LEU A 26 5.16 -9.59 0.68
N MET A 27 4.80 -9.04 -0.48
CA MET A 27 3.42 -9.05 -0.93
C MET A 27 2.90 -10.47 -1.14
N ARG A 28 3.71 -11.33 -1.73
CA ARG A 28 3.35 -12.72 -1.96
C ARG A 28 3.23 -13.49 -0.66
N ASP A 29 4.24 -13.41 0.20
CA ASP A 29 4.32 -14.22 1.42
C ASP A 29 3.27 -13.82 2.45
N LEU A 30 2.91 -12.54 2.52
CA LEU A 30 1.94 -12.01 3.47
C LEU A 30 0.55 -11.82 2.86
N ASP A 31 0.38 -12.13 1.57
CA ASP A 31 -0.87 -11.93 0.84
C ASP A 31 -1.41 -10.51 0.97
N ILE A 32 -0.54 -9.55 0.77
CA ILE A 32 -0.87 -8.12 0.80
C ILE A 32 -0.56 -7.48 -0.54
N ARG A 33 -1.21 -6.36 -0.85
CA ARG A 33 -1.10 -5.71 -2.16
C ARG A 33 -0.52 -4.31 -2.10
N HIS A 34 -0.24 -3.81 -0.91
CA HIS A 34 0.25 -2.47 -0.68
C HIS A 34 1.30 -2.49 0.41
N LEU A 35 2.39 -1.75 0.19
CA LEU A 35 3.45 -1.57 1.17
C LEU A 35 3.71 -0.07 1.32
N PRO A 36 3.41 0.50 2.49
CA PRO A 36 3.87 1.86 2.78
C PRO A 36 5.39 1.89 2.79
N VAL A 37 5.95 2.94 2.18
CA VAL A 37 7.40 3.17 2.18
C VAL A 37 7.70 4.23 3.22
N VAL A 38 8.60 3.91 4.14
CA VAL A 38 8.88 4.78 5.29
C VAL A 38 10.38 5.01 5.46
N GLU A 39 10.72 6.19 5.96
CA GLU A 39 12.05 6.50 6.49
C GLU A 39 11.91 6.57 8.01
N GLY A 40 12.48 5.59 8.71
CA GLY A 40 12.13 5.39 10.11
C GLY A 40 10.68 4.97 10.23
N ARG A 41 9.81 5.87 10.72
CA ARG A 41 8.35 5.67 10.76
C ARG A 41 7.61 6.61 9.83
N THR A 42 8.33 7.55 9.22
CA THR A 42 7.73 8.62 8.42
C THR A 42 7.35 8.12 7.04
N LEU A 43 6.10 8.31 6.67
CA LEU A 43 5.59 7.94 5.35
C LEU A 43 6.25 8.79 4.26
N VAL A 44 6.86 8.14 3.27
CA VAL A 44 7.45 8.81 2.11
C VAL A 44 6.88 8.32 0.78
N GLY A 45 6.16 7.21 0.78
CA GLY A 45 5.55 6.70 -0.45
C GLY A 45 4.72 5.45 -0.21
N MET A 46 4.20 4.90 -1.30
CA MET A 46 3.44 3.65 -1.31
C MET A 46 3.81 2.85 -2.54
N VAL A 47 4.02 1.55 -2.36
CA VAL A 47 4.19 0.60 -3.47
C VAL A 47 3.01 -0.34 -3.49
N SER A 48 2.40 -0.52 -4.66
CA SER A 48 1.30 -1.47 -4.85
C SER A 48 1.74 -2.62 -5.76
N ASP A 49 0.96 -3.70 -5.76
CA ASP A 49 1.16 -4.80 -6.70
C ASP A 49 1.07 -4.31 -8.16
N ARG A 50 0.24 -3.28 -8.40
CA ARG A 50 0.13 -2.66 -9.72
C ARG A 50 1.43 -1.96 -10.12
N ASP A 51 2.10 -1.29 -9.20
CA ASP A 51 3.39 -0.64 -9.45
C ASP A 51 4.45 -1.69 -9.84
N LEU A 52 4.45 -2.83 -9.16
CA LEU A 52 5.37 -3.93 -9.49
C LEU A 52 5.04 -4.54 -10.85
N GLY A 53 3.76 -4.60 -11.22
CA GLY A 53 3.32 -5.12 -12.52
C GLY A 53 3.67 -4.22 -13.70
N ARG A 54 4.09 -2.98 -13.45
CA ARG A 54 4.53 -2.05 -14.51
C ARG A 54 5.99 -2.23 -14.90
N LEU A 55 6.67 -3.23 -14.35
CA LEU A 55 8.02 -3.55 -14.77
C LEU A 55 8.05 -3.79 -16.29
N ASN A 56 9.14 -3.40 -16.93
CA ASN A 56 9.26 -3.45 -18.38
C ASN A 56 9.41 -4.88 -18.88
N MET A 57 8.29 -5.63 -18.92
CA MET A 57 8.28 -7.01 -19.37
C MET A 57 8.70 -7.14 -20.84
N ALA A 58 8.30 -6.19 -21.68
CA ALA A 58 8.71 -6.21 -23.09
C ALA A 58 10.21 -6.06 -23.25
N GLY A 59 10.83 -5.18 -22.49
CA GLY A 59 12.28 -5.03 -22.47
C GLY A 59 12.99 -6.25 -21.92
N ILE A 60 12.44 -6.88 -20.88
CA ILE A 60 12.98 -8.11 -20.30
C ILE A 60 12.95 -9.24 -21.32
N LEU A 61 11.84 -9.41 -22.05
CA LEU A 61 11.70 -10.46 -23.05
C LEU A 61 12.53 -10.22 -24.30
N ALA A 62 12.77 -8.95 -24.67
CA ALA A 62 13.50 -8.58 -25.89
C ALA A 62 15.02 -8.62 -25.72
N SER A 63 15.53 -8.59 -24.50
CA SER A 63 16.96 -8.60 -24.20
C SER A 63 17.39 -9.96 -23.66
N ASP A 64 18.63 -10.07 -23.18
CA ASP A 64 19.06 -11.24 -22.42
C ASP A 64 18.26 -11.27 -21.11
N GLY A 65 17.17 -12.02 -21.13
CA GLY A 65 16.10 -11.96 -20.11
C GLY A 65 16.59 -12.13 -18.68
N ALA A 66 17.64 -12.92 -18.45
CA ALA A 66 18.14 -13.17 -17.09
C ALA A 66 18.77 -11.93 -16.48
N ASP A 67 19.60 -11.20 -17.25
CA ASP A 67 20.27 -10.01 -16.73
C ASP A 67 19.31 -8.84 -16.59
N ALA A 68 18.41 -8.65 -17.57
CA ALA A 68 17.38 -7.61 -17.50
C ALA A 68 16.47 -7.83 -16.29
N LEU A 69 16.07 -9.06 -16.02
CA LEU A 69 15.24 -9.39 -14.87
C LEU A 69 15.95 -9.09 -13.55
N ARG A 70 17.24 -9.44 -13.45
CA ARG A 70 18.02 -9.13 -12.23
C ARG A 70 18.09 -7.64 -11.98
N GLU A 71 18.30 -6.84 -13.03
CA GLU A 71 18.35 -5.38 -12.92
C GLU A 71 17.02 -4.82 -12.42
N GLU A 72 15.90 -5.29 -12.98
CA GLU A 72 14.57 -4.85 -12.56
C GLU A 72 14.28 -5.25 -11.11
N LEU A 73 14.61 -6.48 -10.73
CA LEU A 73 14.39 -6.97 -9.36
C LEU A 73 15.28 -6.27 -8.34
N ALA A 74 16.43 -5.76 -8.74
CA ALA A 74 17.36 -5.01 -7.88
C ALA A 74 17.00 -3.53 -7.76
N THR A 75 16.03 -3.03 -8.54
CA THR A 75 15.62 -1.63 -8.52
C THR A 75 15.09 -1.26 -7.13
N PRO A 76 15.56 -0.14 -6.53
CA PRO A 76 15.00 0.33 -5.27
C PRO A 76 13.55 0.77 -5.44
N VAL A 77 12.70 0.49 -4.46
CA VAL A 77 11.27 0.83 -4.55
C VAL A 77 11.03 2.33 -4.66
N VAL A 78 11.94 3.16 -4.19
CA VAL A 78 11.83 4.63 -4.33
C VAL A 78 11.67 5.05 -5.79
N LYS A 79 12.19 4.28 -6.74
CA LYS A 79 12.10 4.60 -8.17
C LYS A 79 10.75 4.26 -8.79
N ILE A 80 9.96 3.41 -8.14
CA ILE A 80 8.67 2.96 -8.68
C ILE A 80 7.48 3.32 -7.80
N MET A 81 7.72 3.73 -6.56
CA MET A 81 6.66 4.07 -5.62
C MET A 81 5.89 5.32 -6.06
N SER A 82 4.67 5.44 -5.56
CA SER A 82 3.93 6.70 -5.60
C SER A 82 4.40 7.55 -4.43
N ALA A 83 4.88 8.78 -4.71
CA ALA A 83 5.38 9.69 -3.68
C ALA A 83 4.29 10.57 -3.09
N ASP A 84 3.28 10.94 -3.91
CA ASP A 84 2.16 11.77 -3.48
C ASP A 84 1.06 10.90 -2.87
N VAL A 85 1.35 10.32 -1.71
CA VAL A 85 0.43 9.39 -1.06
C VAL A 85 -0.54 10.14 -0.18
N ILE A 86 -1.82 9.88 -0.40
CA ILE A 86 -2.87 10.36 0.48
C ILE A 86 -2.91 9.47 1.70
N SER A 87 -2.83 10.07 2.87
CA SER A 87 -2.93 9.38 4.14
C SER A 87 -4.01 10.02 5.00
N VAL A 88 -4.50 9.26 5.96
CA VAL A 88 -5.40 9.75 7.00
C VAL A 88 -4.83 9.34 8.36
N ASP A 89 -5.30 9.99 9.42
CA ASP A 89 -4.89 9.57 10.76
C ASP A 89 -5.92 8.60 11.37
N THR A 90 -5.59 8.07 12.55
CA THR A 90 -6.43 7.09 13.23
C THR A 90 -7.82 7.62 13.61
N GLU A 91 -7.96 8.94 13.73
CA GLU A 91 -9.21 9.59 14.15
C GLU A 91 -10.10 10.02 12.98
N THR A 92 -9.63 9.83 11.74
CA THR A 92 -10.41 10.22 10.55
C THR A 92 -11.70 9.39 10.48
N ASP A 93 -12.82 10.07 10.26
CA ASP A 93 -14.12 9.42 10.16
C ASP A 93 -14.19 8.49 8.95
N LEU A 94 -14.87 7.37 9.10
CA LEU A 94 -14.99 6.37 8.03
C LEU A 94 -15.61 6.95 6.77
N GLY A 95 -16.58 7.85 6.88
CA GLY A 95 -17.18 8.51 5.72
C GLY A 95 -16.14 9.27 4.90
N GLU A 96 -15.22 9.96 5.56
CA GLU A 96 -14.13 10.66 4.88
C GLU A 96 -13.17 9.68 4.21
N VAL A 97 -12.85 8.56 4.88
CA VAL A 97 -12.01 7.51 4.30
C VAL A 97 -12.62 6.99 3.01
N VAL A 98 -13.91 6.68 3.02
CA VAL A 98 -14.63 6.19 1.83
C VAL A 98 -14.58 7.22 0.71
N THR A 99 -14.81 8.48 1.02
CA THR A 99 -14.75 9.58 0.03
C THR A 99 -13.38 9.64 -0.63
N LEU A 100 -12.30 9.55 0.15
CA LEU A 100 -10.94 9.60 -0.37
C LEU A 100 -10.62 8.40 -1.27
N LEU A 101 -11.06 7.20 -0.88
CA LEU A 101 -10.86 6.00 -1.71
C LEU A 101 -11.55 6.16 -3.07
N ILE A 102 -12.76 6.71 -3.09
CA ILE A 102 -13.53 6.92 -4.31
C ILE A 102 -12.91 8.01 -5.17
N GLU A 103 -12.64 9.18 -4.58
CA GLU A 103 -12.14 10.34 -5.33
C GLU A 103 -10.77 10.09 -5.93
N HIS A 104 -9.87 9.45 -5.20
CA HIS A 104 -8.51 9.20 -5.65
C HIS A 104 -8.33 7.86 -6.34
N LYS A 105 -9.37 7.03 -6.37
CA LYS A 105 -9.39 5.71 -7.04
C LYS A 105 -8.22 4.84 -6.58
N VAL A 106 -7.96 4.85 -5.28
CA VAL A 106 -6.90 4.03 -4.67
C VAL A 106 -7.52 2.88 -3.89
N GLY A 107 -6.78 1.78 -3.77
CA GLY A 107 -7.26 0.58 -3.10
C GLY A 107 -6.99 0.56 -1.61
N ALA A 108 -6.10 1.41 -1.12
CA ALA A 108 -5.73 1.46 0.29
C ALA A 108 -5.17 2.82 0.65
N LEU A 109 -5.28 3.16 1.94
CA LEU A 109 -4.73 4.39 2.51
C LEU A 109 -3.83 4.01 3.69
N PRO A 110 -2.59 4.51 3.73
CA PRO A 110 -1.80 4.40 4.95
C PRO A 110 -2.42 5.26 6.05
N ILE A 111 -2.37 4.74 7.26
CA ILE A 111 -2.90 5.43 8.45
C ILE A 111 -1.72 5.90 9.28
N VAL A 112 -1.74 7.17 9.64
CA VAL A 112 -0.68 7.77 10.43
C VAL A 112 -1.20 8.15 11.82
N SER A 113 -0.27 8.31 12.76
CA SER A 113 -0.59 8.84 14.09
C SER A 113 -1.01 10.31 13.96
N PRO A 114 -2.06 10.77 14.68
CA PRO A 114 -2.53 12.15 14.56
C PRO A 114 -1.43 13.17 14.79
N GLY A 115 -1.37 14.18 13.94
CA GLY A 115 -0.36 15.24 14.03
C GLY A 115 1.03 14.87 13.54
N THR A 116 1.21 13.68 12.99
CA THR A 116 2.49 13.19 12.50
C THR A 116 2.32 12.58 11.11
N ARG A 117 3.42 12.11 10.51
CA ARG A 117 3.40 11.26 9.34
C ARG A 117 3.90 9.85 9.67
N ASP A 118 3.86 9.47 10.94
CA ASP A 118 4.29 8.15 11.38
C ASP A 118 3.22 7.11 11.04
N VAL A 119 3.59 6.13 10.23
CA VAL A 119 2.67 5.07 9.81
C VAL A 119 2.39 4.13 10.97
N VAL A 120 1.11 3.95 11.28
CA VAL A 120 0.65 3.04 12.34
C VAL A 120 -0.21 1.91 11.80
N GLY A 121 -0.64 1.96 10.56
CA GLY A 121 -1.44 0.92 9.95
C GLY A 121 -1.79 1.23 8.51
N ILE A 122 -2.64 0.37 7.95
CA ILE A 122 -3.18 0.54 6.60
C ILE A 122 -4.67 0.18 6.62
N LEU A 123 -5.44 0.83 5.74
CA LEU A 123 -6.86 0.55 5.60
C LEU A 123 -7.19 0.41 4.12
N SER A 124 -7.73 -0.74 3.73
CA SER A 124 -8.07 -1.02 2.34
C SER A 124 -9.58 -0.96 2.11
N TYR A 125 -9.98 -0.88 0.84
CA TYR A 125 -11.40 -0.94 0.48
C TYR A 125 -12.03 -2.26 0.92
N ILE A 126 -11.26 -3.34 1.01
CA ILE A 126 -11.76 -4.63 1.51
C ILE A 126 -12.19 -4.52 2.97
N ASP A 127 -11.42 -3.80 3.79
CA ASP A 127 -11.78 -3.57 5.19
C ASP A 127 -13.13 -2.84 5.30
N VAL A 128 -13.36 -1.87 4.42
CA VAL A 128 -14.63 -1.14 4.36
C VAL A 128 -15.76 -2.07 3.91
N LEU A 129 -15.53 -2.89 2.89
CA LEU A 129 -16.54 -3.84 2.42
C LEU A 129 -16.92 -4.87 3.47
N LYS A 130 -15.98 -5.30 4.31
CA LYS A 130 -16.26 -6.23 5.41
C LYS A 130 -17.22 -5.62 6.43
N VAL A 131 -17.06 -4.32 6.72
CA VAL A 131 -18.00 -3.61 7.60
C VAL A 131 -19.39 -3.57 6.97
N LEU A 132 -19.48 -3.23 5.70
CA LEU A 132 -20.74 -3.20 4.98
C LEU A 132 -21.39 -4.58 4.95
N GLN A 133 -20.62 -5.63 4.72
CA GLN A 133 -21.12 -6.99 4.73
C GLN A 133 -21.76 -7.35 6.08
N GLY A 134 -21.10 -6.98 7.18
CA GLY A 134 -21.64 -7.18 8.52
C GLY A 134 -22.98 -6.47 8.72
N SER A 135 -23.06 -5.21 8.27
CA SER A 135 -24.32 -4.44 8.35
C SER A 135 -25.44 -5.08 7.55
N LEU A 136 -25.16 -5.59 6.37
CA LEU A 136 -26.17 -6.23 5.52
C LEU A 136 -26.66 -7.54 6.10
N GLN A 137 -25.82 -8.27 6.80
CA GLN A 137 -26.20 -9.52 7.46
C GLN A 137 -27.03 -9.28 8.71
N ASP A 138 -26.79 -8.17 9.40
CA ASP A 138 -27.52 -7.82 10.63
C ASP A 138 -28.94 -7.30 10.36
N ASP A 139 -29.27 -6.99 9.11
CA ASP A 139 -30.57 -6.48 8.70
C ASP A 139 -31.63 -7.58 8.47
N ASP A 140 -31.31 -8.81 8.75
CA ASP A 140 -32.25 -9.94 8.63
C ASP A 140 -33.17 -10.12 9.85
#